data_8e54a3b88bbc3eab8e0fc4750e84d988
#
_entry.id   8e54a3b88bbc3eab8e0fc4750e84d988
#
_cell.length_a   1.000
_cell.length_b   1.000
_cell.length_c   1.000
_cell.angle_alpha   90.00
_cell.angle_beta   90.00
_cell.angle_gamma   90.00
#
_symmetry.space_group_name_H-M   'P 1'
#
loop_
_entity.id
_entity.type
_entity.pdbx_description
1 polymer ?
#
loop_
_entity_poly.entity_id
_entity_poly.type
_entity_poly.pdbx_seq_one_letter_code
_entity_poly.pdbx_strand_id
1 'polypeptide(L)'
;IKAYRALPSFRGDTAFYTWLYRIGINTAKNYLVAQGRRAPTSTGFDSEEAETFEDGDQLRDINTPESLLHSKQVGETVNAAMEALPDELRTAIVLREIEGLSYEEIAKIMDCPIGTVRSRIFRAREAVAARLKPLLDVSADKRW
;
A
#
# COMPACT_ATOMS: atom_id res chain seq x y z
N ILE A 1 0.04 -14.75 -3.81
CA ILE A 1 -0.82 -15.57 -4.70
C ILE A 1 -1.58 -14.69 -5.70
N LYS A 2 -2.31 -13.61 -5.30
CA LYS A 2 -3.03 -12.74 -6.25
C LYS A 2 -2.11 -12.12 -7.30
N ALA A 3 -0.95 -11.61 -6.91
CA ALA A 3 0.04 -11.05 -7.82
C ALA A 3 0.57 -12.10 -8.81
N TYR A 4 0.86 -13.30 -8.33
CA TYR A 4 1.30 -14.41 -9.18
C TYR A 4 0.25 -14.80 -10.23
N ARG A 5 -1.02 -14.90 -9.82
CA ARG A 5 -2.13 -15.19 -10.76
C ARG A 5 -2.36 -14.08 -11.77
N ALA A 6 -2.11 -12.83 -11.40
CA ALA A 6 -2.26 -11.68 -12.26
C ALA A 6 -1.02 -11.41 -13.15
N LEU A 7 0.10 -12.10 -12.91
CA LEU A 7 1.34 -11.90 -13.65
C LEU A 7 1.18 -12.06 -15.17
N PRO A 8 0.43 -13.04 -15.70
CA PRO A 8 0.20 -13.16 -17.15
C PRO A 8 -0.51 -11.94 -17.78
N SER A 9 -1.24 -11.16 -16.98
CA SER A 9 -1.93 -9.95 -17.44
C SER A 9 -1.07 -8.68 -17.35
N PHE A 10 0.15 -8.78 -16.85
CA PHE A 10 1.08 -7.66 -16.77
C PHE A 10 1.55 -7.25 -18.17
N ARG A 11 1.18 -6.05 -18.62
CA ARG A 11 1.46 -5.56 -19.97
C ARG A 11 2.80 -4.84 -20.14
N GLY A 12 3.52 -4.59 -19.06
CA GLY A 12 4.77 -3.83 -19.11
C GLY A 12 4.61 -2.32 -19.26
N ASP A 13 3.40 -1.80 -19.33
CA ASP A 13 3.12 -0.36 -19.50
C ASP A 13 3.53 0.49 -18.28
N THR A 14 3.71 -0.17 -17.14
CA THR A 14 4.19 0.43 -15.89
C THR A 14 5.35 -0.38 -15.34
N ALA A 15 6.16 0.24 -14.48
CA ALA A 15 7.19 -0.52 -13.76
C ALA A 15 6.55 -1.65 -12.95
N PHE A 16 7.15 -2.84 -12.99
CA PHE A 16 6.67 -4.03 -12.27
C PHE A 16 6.35 -3.75 -10.81
N TYR A 17 7.19 -2.98 -10.13
CA TYR A 17 6.99 -2.58 -8.74
C TYR A 17 5.68 -1.78 -8.55
N THR A 18 5.40 -0.83 -9.42
CA THR A 18 4.17 -0.02 -9.37
C THR A 18 2.92 -0.89 -9.57
N TRP A 19 2.98 -1.84 -10.49
CA TRP A 19 1.92 -2.79 -10.74
C TRP A 19 1.67 -3.70 -9.53
N LEU A 20 2.72 -4.25 -8.95
CA LEU A 20 2.65 -5.10 -7.75
C LEU A 20 2.11 -4.33 -6.55
N TYR A 21 2.58 -3.10 -6.34
CA TYR A 21 2.11 -2.22 -5.29
C TYR A 21 0.61 -1.92 -5.40
N ARG A 22 0.12 -1.68 -6.62
CA ARG A 22 -1.31 -1.48 -6.90
C ARG A 22 -2.15 -2.71 -6.51
N ILE A 23 -1.68 -3.91 -6.79
CA ILE A 23 -2.35 -5.15 -6.37
C ILE A 23 -2.41 -5.22 -4.85
N GLY A 24 -1.33 -4.90 -4.14
CA GLY A 24 -1.28 -4.87 -2.68
C GLY A 24 -2.28 -3.88 -2.09
N ILE A 25 -2.28 -2.64 -2.56
CA ILE A 25 -3.20 -1.58 -2.10
C ILE A 25 -4.66 -1.97 -2.34
N ASN A 26 -4.99 -2.45 -3.54
CA ASN A 26 -6.36 -2.86 -3.87
C ASN A 26 -6.81 -4.04 -3.02
N THR A 27 -5.91 -4.97 -2.72
CA THR A 27 -6.20 -6.11 -1.84
C THR A 27 -6.48 -5.66 -0.41
N ALA A 28 -5.67 -4.72 0.12
CA ALA A 28 -5.86 -4.14 1.44
C ALA A 28 -7.18 -3.35 1.53
N LYS A 29 -7.49 -2.53 0.53
CA LYS A 29 -8.78 -1.81 0.45
C LYS A 29 -9.97 -2.76 0.47
N ASN A 30 -9.93 -3.80 -0.36
CA ASN A 30 -11.01 -4.79 -0.42
C ASN A 30 -11.18 -5.52 0.91
N TYR A 31 -10.08 -5.83 1.59
CA TYR A 31 -10.11 -6.44 2.92
C TYR A 31 -10.76 -5.51 3.95
N LEU A 32 -10.37 -4.24 3.99
CA LEU A 32 -10.95 -3.25 4.92
C LEU A 32 -12.43 -3.01 4.65
N VAL A 33 -12.84 -2.92 3.37
CA VAL A 33 -14.25 -2.80 2.98
C VAL A 33 -15.04 -4.03 3.41
N ALA A 34 -14.49 -5.23 3.24
CA ALA A 34 -15.13 -6.48 3.69
C ALA A 34 -15.26 -6.53 5.21
N GLN A 35 -14.25 -6.07 5.97
CA GLN A 35 -14.33 -5.95 7.43
C GLN A 35 -15.35 -4.90 7.87
N GLY A 36 -15.43 -3.75 7.22
CA GLY A 36 -16.41 -2.71 7.53
C GLY A 36 -17.86 -3.14 7.25
N ARG A 37 -18.08 -4.07 6.33
CA ARG A 37 -19.39 -4.70 6.07
C ARG A 37 -19.74 -5.81 7.05
N ARG A 38 -18.77 -6.31 7.80
CA ARG A 38 -18.95 -7.25 8.92
C ARG A 38 -19.19 -6.49 10.22
N ALA A 39 -20.16 -5.56 10.24
CA ALA A 39 -20.76 -5.16 11.49
C ALA A 39 -21.48 -6.37 12.09
N PRO A 40 -21.48 -6.58 13.42
CA PRO A 40 -21.93 -7.81 14.05
C PRO A 40 -23.44 -7.98 13.93
N THR A 41 -23.89 -8.54 12.86
CA THR A 41 -25.19 -9.20 12.78
C THR A 41 -24.91 -10.69 12.66
N SER A 42 -25.07 -11.35 13.80
CA SER A 42 -25.22 -12.78 13.89
C SER A 42 -26.23 -13.27 12.86
N THR A 43 -25.81 -14.14 12.01
CA THR A 43 -26.52 -15.19 11.26
C THR A 43 -26.11 -15.23 9.80
N GLY A 44 -25.65 -16.39 9.39
CA GLY A 44 -25.48 -16.74 8.00
C GLY A 44 -24.05 -17.17 7.63
N PHE A 45 -23.72 -18.36 8.02
CA PHE A 45 -22.63 -19.13 7.45
C PHE A 45 -22.91 -19.35 5.96
N ASP A 46 -22.08 -18.80 5.09
CA ASP A 46 -21.82 -19.43 3.81
C ASP A 46 -20.34 -19.79 3.78
N SER A 47 -20.13 -21.10 3.97
CA SER A 47 -18.84 -21.74 4.23
C SER A 47 -18.12 -22.19 2.96
N GLU A 48 -18.31 -21.55 1.81
CA GLU A 48 -17.62 -21.97 0.58
C GLU A 48 -16.43 -21.12 0.16
N GLU A 49 -16.14 -20.00 0.83
CA GLU A 49 -14.92 -19.22 0.56
C GLU A 49 -13.85 -19.31 1.66
N ALA A 50 -14.08 -20.13 2.70
CA ALA A 50 -13.16 -20.28 3.82
C ALA A 50 -12.05 -21.33 3.57
N GLU A 51 -12.16 -22.15 2.54
CA GLU A 51 -11.22 -23.25 2.29
C GLU A 51 -9.92 -22.87 1.58
N THR A 52 -9.70 -21.61 1.25
CA THR A 52 -8.47 -21.17 0.59
C THR A 52 -7.48 -20.45 1.51
N PHE A 53 -7.68 -20.49 2.82
CA PHE A 53 -6.80 -19.83 3.81
C PHE A 53 -6.11 -20.82 4.78
N GLU A 54 -5.81 -22.03 4.36
CA GLU A 54 -4.93 -22.91 5.17
C GLU A 54 -3.45 -22.45 5.18
N ASP A 55 -3.10 -21.44 4.40
CA ASP A 55 -1.74 -20.86 4.41
C ASP A 55 -1.62 -19.65 5.38
N GLY A 56 -2.68 -19.36 6.13
CA GLY A 56 -2.70 -18.25 7.11
C GLY A 56 -1.93 -18.53 8.41
N ASP A 57 -1.58 -19.78 8.66
CA ASP A 57 -0.92 -20.14 9.91
C ASP A 57 0.60 -19.88 9.90
N GLN A 58 1.22 -19.81 8.71
CA GLN A 58 2.62 -19.41 8.58
C GLN A 58 2.82 -17.89 8.70
N LEU A 59 1.76 -17.09 8.57
CA LEU A 59 1.83 -15.64 8.78
C LEU A 59 1.62 -15.24 10.25
N ARG A 60 1.20 -16.15 11.12
CA ARG A 60 1.03 -15.88 12.55
C ARG A 60 2.34 -15.83 13.32
N ASP A 61 3.39 -16.49 12.82
CA ASP A 61 4.70 -16.51 13.46
C ASP A 61 5.55 -15.25 13.21
N ILE A 62 5.06 -14.31 12.37
CA ILE A 62 5.74 -13.05 12.06
C ILE A 62 5.31 -11.92 13.02
N ASN A 63 4.28 -12.13 13.84
CA ASN A 63 3.79 -11.14 14.80
C ASN A 63 4.50 -11.26 16.15
N THR A 64 5.81 -11.14 16.16
CA THR A 64 6.54 -10.92 17.42
C THR A 64 6.23 -9.51 17.94
N PRO A 65 6.29 -9.26 19.27
CA PRO A 65 6.13 -7.93 19.83
C PRO A 65 7.06 -6.90 19.18
N GLU A 66 8.26 -7.30 18.80
CA GLU A 66 9.25 -6.46 18.11
C GLU A 66 8.80 -6.10 16.68
N SER A 67 8.23 -7.06 15.94
CA SER A 67 7.73 -6.81 14.57
C SER A 67 6.51 -5.91 14.57
N LEU A 68 5.64 -6.03 15.57
CA LEU A 68 4.48 -5.16 15.75
C LEU A 68 4.92 -3.74 16.10
N LEU A 69 5.90 -3.58 17.00
CA LEU A 69 6.45 -2.28 17.36
C LEU A 69 7.12 -1.62 16.16
N HIS A 70 7.90 -2.39 15.38
CA HIS A 70 8.54 -1.89 14.16
C HIS A 70 7.51 -1.47 13.12
N SER A 71 6.48 -2.26 12.89
CA SER A 71 5.39 -1.93 11.96
C SER A 71 4.66 -0.64 12.37
N LYS A 72 4.44 -0.46 13.67
CA LYS A 72 3.86 0.76 14.23
C LYS A 72 4.75 1.98 13.98
N GLN A 73 6.05 1.87 14.25
CA GLN A 73 7.02 2.95 14.00
C GLN A 73 7.10 3.32 12.52
N VAL A 74 7.09 2.32 11.63
CA VAL A 74 7.04 2.56 10.18
C VAL A 74 5.77 3.30 9.80
N GLY A 75 4.61 2.87 10.29
CA GLY A 75 3.33 3.53 10.03
C GLY A 75 3.28 4.98 10.50
N GLU A 76 3.74 5.24 11.74
CA GLU A 76 3.83 6.59 12.30
C GLU A 76 4.79 7.47 11.48
N THR A 77 5.92 6.93 11.05
CA THR A 77 6.91 7.65 10.23
C THR A 77 6.35 7.98 8.84
N VAL A 78 5.62 7.05 8.22
CA VAL A 78 4.94 7.30 6.93
C VAL A 78 3.92 8.42 7.08
N ASN A 79 3.07 8.36 8.10
CA ASN A 79 2.07 9.39 8.36
C ASN A 79 2.71 10.77 8.58
N ALA A 80 3.73 10.85 9.42
CA ALA A 80 4.47 12.08 9.66
C ALA A 80 5.16 12.60 8.39
N ALA A 81 5.70 11.70 7.55
CA ALA A 81 6.30 12.06 6.27
C ALA A 81 5.25 12.62 5.31
N MET A 82 4.07 12.01 5.25
CA MET A 82 2.95 12.46 4.41
C MET A 82 2.41 13.81 4.86
N GLU A 83 2.28 14.03 6.17
CA GLU A 83 1.84 15.31 6.72
C GLU A 83 2.83 16.45 6.45
N ALA A 84 4.12 16.14 6.40
CA ALA A 84 5.17 17.11 6.12
C ALA A 84 5.31 17.45 4.62
N LEU A 85 4.65 16.72 3.72
CA LEU A 85 4.66 17.05 2.29
C LEU A 85 3.89 18.32 2.01
N PRO A 86 4.35 19.15 1.03
CA PRO A 86 3.52 20.19 0.45
C PRO A 86 2.20 19.61 -0.06
N ASP A 87 1.10 20.37 0.05
CA ASP A 87 -0.25 19.89 -0.27
C ASP A 87 -0.38 19.30 -1.67
N GLU A 88 0.29 19.90 -2.66
CA GLU A 88 0.27 19.41 -4.04
C GLU A 88 0.95 18.03 -4.20
N LEU A 89 2.03 17.79 -3.47
CA LEU A 89 2.73 16.50 -3.49
C LEU A 89 1.92 15.45 -2.74
N ARG A 90 1.36 15.83 -1.59
CA ARG A 90 0.50 14.97 -0.78
C ARG A 90 -0.74 14.55 -1.57
N THR A 91 -1.42 15.50 -2.19
CA THR A 91 -2.60 15.21 -3.02
C THR A 91 -2.27 14.26 -4.15
N ALA A 92 -1.19 14.52 -4.90
CA ALA A 92 -0.79 13.67 -6.03
C ALA A 92 -0.49 12.23 -5.60
N ILE A 93 0.26 12.04 -4.50
CA ILE A 93 0.61 10.70 -4.02
C ILE A 93 -0.59 9.97 -3.44
N VAL A 94 -1.48 10.66 -2.71
CA VAL A 94 -2.72 10.08 -2.18
C VAL A 94 -3.62 9.59 -3.31
N LEU A 95 -3.88 10.43 -4.31
CA LEU A 95 -4.68 10.06 -5.46
C LEU A 95 -4.10 8.86 -6.22
N ARG A 96 -2.78 8.76 -6.28
CA ARG A 96 -2.10 7.66 -6.97
C ARG A 96 -2.06 6.38 -6.16
N GLU A 97 -1.59 6.44 -4.91
CA GLU A 97 -1.26 5.26 -4.12
C GLU A 97 -2.46 4.75 -3.31
N ILE A 98 -3.30 5.64 -2.84
CA ILE A 98 -4.46 5.29 -2.00
C ILE A 98 -5.71 5.13 -2.86
N GLU A 99 -6.01 6.10 -3.72
CA GLU A 99 -7.19 6.05 -4.59
C GLU A 99 -6.97 5.20 -5.86
N GLY A 100 -5.71 4.94 -6.23
CA GLY A 100 -5.35 4.09 -7.36
C GLY A 100 -5.65 4.69 -8.74
N LEU A 101 -5.76 6.02 -8.82
CA LEU A 101 -6.09 6.73 -10.07
C LEU A 101 -4.93 6.69 -11.07
N SER A 102 -5.25 6.77 -12.35
CA SER A 102 -4.27 6.95 -13.42
C SER A 102 -3.66 8.36 -13.41
N TYR A 103 -2.52 8.54 -14.06
CA TYR A 103 -1.91 9.86 -14.17
C TYR A 103 -2.80 10.85 -14.92
N GLU A 104 -3.55 10.38 -15.91
CA GLU A 104 -4.51 11.15 -16.68
C GLU A 104 -5.67 11.65 -15.83
N GLU A 105 -6.21 10.78 -14.96
CA GLU A 105 -7.28 11.13 -14.03
C GLU A 105 -6.79 12.15 -12.99
N ILE A 106 -5.58 11.93 -12.44
CA ILE A 106 -4.97 12.85 -11.48
C ILE A 106 -4.71 14.21 -12.13
N ALA A 107 -4.22 14.24 -13.37
CA ALA A 107 -4.00 15.47 -14.12
C ALA A 107 -5.27 16.29 -14.29
N LYS A 108 -6.41 15.63 -14.58
CA LYS A 108 -7.71 16.28 -14.65
C LYS A 108 -8.18 16.82 -13.30
N ILE A 109 -8.03 16.03 -12.22
CA ILE A 109 -8.44 16.44 -10.87
C ILE A 109 -7.61 17.61 -10.36
N MET A 110 -6.30 17.58 -10.59
CA MET A 110 -5.37 18.61 -10.13
C MET A 110 -5.23 19.78 -11.11
N ASP A 111 -5.91 19.73 -12.24
CA ASP A 111 -5.84 20.74 -13.31
C ASP A 111 -4.40 21.11 -13.68
N CYS A 112 -3.60 20.09 -14.00
CA CYS A 112 -2.19 20.26 -14.35
C CYS A 112 -1.75 19.22 -15.40
N PRO A 113 -0.64 19.49 -16.13
CA PRO A 113 -0.09 18.53 -17.09
C PRO A 113 0.31 17.21 -16.46
N ILE A 114 0.18 16.10 -17.21
CA ILE A 114 0.58 14.74 -16.77
C ILE A 114 2.06 14.71 -16.32
N GLY A 115 2.95 15.45 -17.00
CA GLY A 115 4.34 15.56 -16.61
C GLY A 115 4.53 16.16 -15.20
N THR A 116 3.68 17.12 -14.83
CA THR A 116 3.64 17.70 -13.49
C THR A 116 3.17 16.69 -12.45
N VAL A 117 2.16 15.89 -12.76
CA VAL A 117 1.71 14.80 -11.89
C VAL A 117 2.84 13.81 -11.63
N ARG A 118 3.53 13.38 -12.68
CA ARG A 118 4.67 12.46 -12.56
C ARG A 118 5.77 13.00 -11.64
N SER A 119 6.14 14.25 -11.84
CA SER A 119 7.20 14.89 -11.02
C SER A 119 6.77 15.10 -9.57
N ARG A 120 5.50 15.42 -9.32
CA ARG A 120 4.96 15.57 -7.97
C ARG A 120 4.96 14.22 -7.23
N ILE A 121 4.49 13.15 -7.87
CA ILE A 121 4.49 11.80 -7.29
C ILE A 121 5.92 11.33 -7.03
N PHE A 122 6.84 11.56 -7.96
CA PHE A 122 8.24 11.20 -7.78
C PHE A 122 8.86 11.89 -6.56
N ARG A 123 8.72 13.20 -6.45
CA ARG A 123 9.23 13.99 -5.31
C ARG A 123 8.58 13.56 -3.98
N ALA A 124 7.29 13.29 -4.00
CA ALA A 124 6.59 12.79 -2.81
C ALA A 124 7.15 11.45 -2.35
N ARG A 125 7.36 10.51 -3.28
CA ARG A 125 7.98 9.20 -2.97
C ARG A 125 9.39 9.34 -2.44
N GLU A 126 10.22 10.20 -3.02
CA GLU A 126 11.57 10.46 -2.54
C GLU A 126 11.58 11.01 -1.11
N ALA A 127 10.71 11.98 -0.82
CA ALA A 127 10.61 12.57 0.51
C ALA A 127 10.17 11.56 1.58
N VAL A 128 9.21 10.70 1.26
CA VAL A 128 8.78 9.62 2.16
C VAL A 128 9.88 8.57 2.33
N ALA A 129 10.52 8.14 1.25
CA ALA A 129 11.61 7.17 1.28
C ALA A 129 12.80 7.66 2.11
N ALA A 130 13.17 8.94 1.99
CA ALA A 130 14.25 9.54 2.77
C ALA A 130 13.99 9.46 4.27
N ARG A 131 12.73 9.58 4.72
CA ARG A 131 12.37 9.46 6.14
C ARG A 131 12.30 8.03 6.63
N LEU A 132 11.98 7.08 5.74
CA LEU A 132 11.92 5.65 6.09
C LEU A 132 13.30 4.99 6.11
N LYS A 133 14.23 5.49 5.31
CA LYS A 133 15.57 4.90 5.16
C LYS A 133 16.26 4.59 6.50
N PRO A 134 16.33 5.49 7.50
CA PRO A 134 16.97 5.19 8.78
C PRO A 134 16.33 4.01 9.53
N LEU A 135 15.01 3.82 9.42
CA LEU A 135 14.29 2.73 10.07
C LEU A 135 14.55 1.39 9.38
N LEU A 136 14.71 1.40 8.06
CA LEU A 136 14.96 0.20 7.27
C LEU A 136 16.41 -0.25 7.38
N ASP A 137 17.37 0.67 7.44
CA ASP A 137 18.79 0.37 7.60
C ASP A 137 19.08 -0.26 8.98
N VAL A 138 18.43 0.20 10.04
CA VAL A 138 18.57 -0.37 11.40
C VAL A 138 18.07 -1.82 11.46
N SER A 139 17.09 -2.19 10.66
CA SER A 139 16.58 -3.56 10.61
C SER A 139 17.52 -4.52 9.87
N ALA A 140 18.35 -4.01 8.97
CA ALA A 140 19.36 -4.80 8.25
C ALA A 140 20.55 -5.16 9.13
N ASP A 141 20.92 -4.30 10.06
CA ASP A 141 22.10 -4.47 10.93
C ASP A 141 21.84 -5.40 12.14
N LYS A 142 20.58 -5.71 12.44
CA LYS A 142 20.16 -6.62 13.52
C LYS A 142 19.95 -8.08 13.09
N ARG A 143 20.37 -8.46 11.90
CA ARG A 143 20.24 -9.84 11.37
C ARG A 143 21.43 -10.76 11.66
N TRP A 144 22.12 -10.54 12.77
CA TRP A 144 23.22 -11.42 13.20
C TRP A 144 22.95 -11.97 14.59
#